data_280185851fa22576b01c634142109b7d
#
_entry.id   280185851fa22576b01c634142109b7d
#
_cell.length_a   1.000
_cell.length_b   1.000
_cell.length_c   1.000
_cell.angle_alpha   90.00
_cell.angle_beta   90.00
_cell.angle_gamma   90.00
#
_symmetry.space_group_name_H-M   'P 1'
#
loop_
_entity.id
_entity.type
_entity.pdbx_description
1 polymer ?
#
loop_
_entity_poly.entity_id
_entity_poly.type
_entity_poly.pdbx_seq_one_letter_code
_entity_poly.pdbx_strand_id
1 'polypeptide(L)'
;VESALKHYDIALRTKRDASLLLFPVLSEAVADPEVRSGLIRTLASQPSWTSGFVDYVVGRGTDAQAALALLEGLARVQVPISEGVNAAIIRRLIAAGHLESAWRYYASIRKGADRRFGRDPRFTIARDSPAPFDWMPTDDTGASVSIQPAKNGGIFDFATSPSFGGILLQQDQLLPAGRYAVAGHSIGIDQPDVSLPYWEVTCGDGRSLARSSITRSSEGNGNFSGLVVVPEGCPSQTLSLVARPSNAIGGVQGQIDYLALRPFANQ
;
A
#
# COMPACT_ATOMS: atom_id res chain seq x y z
N VAL A 1 0.79 -7.23 36.45
CA VAL A 1 0.24 -6.97 35.12
C VAL A 1 -1.18 -7.51 35.01
N GLU A 2 -1.43 -8.80 35.24
CA GLU A 2 -2.74 -9.44 34.96
C GLU A 2 -3.91 -8.85 35.76
N SER A 3 -3.72 -8.57 37.06
CA SER A 3 -4.75 -7.94 37.91
C SER A 3 -5.13 -6.54 37.39
N ALA A 4 -4.15 -5.72 37.00
CA ALA A 4 -4.39 -4.38 36.46
C ALA A 4 -5.17 -4.46 35.15
N LEU A 5 -4.81 -5.37 34.24
CA LEU A 5 -5.53 -5.54 32.96
C LEU A 5 -6.99 -5.99 33.15
N LYS A 6 -7.30 -6.79 34.17
CA LYS A 6 -8.69 -7.12 34.51
C LYS A 6 -9.51 -5.90 34.92
N HIS A 7 -8.92 -5.01 35.73
CA HIS A 7 -9.61 -3.77 36.12
C HIS A 7 -9.78 -2.81 34.93
N TYR A 8 -8.78 -2.73 34.04
CA TYR A 8 -8.90 -1.91 32.84
C TYR A 8 -9.93 -2.46 31.87
N ASP A 9 -10.03 -3.79 31.68
CA ASP A 9 -11.08 -4.40 30.86
C ASP A 9 -12.47 -4.07 31.40
N ILE A 10 -12.70 -4.18 32.72
CA ILE A 10 -13.96 -3.80 33.34
C ILE A 10 -14.26 -2.30 33.09
N ALA A 11 -13.28 -1.42 33.29
CA ALA A 11 -13.47 0.01 33.08
C ALA A 11 -13.80 0.33 31.62
N LEU A 12 -13.08 -0.28 30.65
CA LEU A 12 -13.28 -0.07 29.22
C LEU A 12 -14.62 -0.61 28.70
N ARG A 13 -15.18 -1.62 29.37
CA ARG A 13 -16.53 -2.14 29.04
C ARG A 13 -17.66 -1.31 29.65
N THR A 14 -17.43 -0.66 30.79
CA THR A 14 -18.50 -0.04 31.59
C THR A 14 -18.54 1.48 31.56
N LYS A 15 -17.38 2.14 31.30
CA LYS A 15 -17.28 3.60 31.33
C LYS A 15 -16.99 4.13 29.93
N ARG A 16 -17.86 5.01 29.42
CA ARG A 16 -17.80 5.56 28.06
C ARG A 16 -16.46 6.26 27.75
N ASP A 17 -15.89 6.99 28.72
CA ASP A 17 -14.69 7.80 28.52
C ASP A 17 -13.38 7.10 28.95
N ALA A 18 -13.48 5.84 29.42
CA ALA A 18 -12.30 5.10 29.88
C ALA A 18 -11.22 4.94 28.78
N SER A 19 -11.64 4.82 27.52
CA SER A 19 -10.73 4.71 26.37
C SER A 19 -9.84 5.95 26.20
N LEU A 20 -10.37 7.16 26.48
CA LEU A 20 -9.58 8.40 26.37
C LEU A 20 -8.38 8.43 27.33
N LEU A 21 -8.52 7.81 28.48
CA LEU A 21 -7.47 7.77 29.51
C LEU A 21 -6.59 6.52 29.40
N LEU A 22 -7.21 5.36 29.11
CA LEU A 22 -6.51 4.09 29.20
C LEU A 22 -5.79 3.69 27.88
N PHE A 23 -6.31 4.07 26.72
CA PHE A 23 -5.68 3.74 25.44
C PHE A 23 -4.26 4.33 25.30
N PRO A 24 -4.01 5.62 25.66
CA PRO A 24 -2.64 6.15 25.66
C PRO A 24 -1.70 5.32 26.53
N VAL A 25 -2.10 5.06 27.77
CA VAL A 25 -1.26 4.33 28.76
C VAL A 25 -1.00 2.90 28.30
N LEU A 26 -2.05 2.19 27.88
CA LEU A 26 -1.93 0.81 27.40
C LEU A 26 -1.10 0.73 26.10
N SER A 27 -1.26 1.72 25.21
CA SER A 27 -0.51 1.78 23.95
C SER A 27 1.00 1.93 24.14
N GLU A 28 1.42 2.75 25.09
CA GLU A 28 2.85 2.86 25.46
C GLU A 28 3.35 1.57 26.11
N ALA A 29 2.53 0.95 26.97
CA ALA A 29 2.87 -0.28 27.65
C ALA A 29 2.96 -1.51 26.73
N VAL A 30 2.46 -1.43 25.47
CA VAL A 30 2.62 -2.50 24.46
C VAL A 30 4.09 -2.81 24.16
N ALA A 31 5.01 -1.87 24.37
CA ALA A 31 6.44 -2.10 24.22
C ALA A 31 6.97 -3.17 25.20
N ASP A 32 6.39 -3.28 26.38
CA ASP A 32 6.72 -4.32 27.36
C ASP A 32 6.16 -5.69 26.92
N PRO A 33 7.01 -6.72 26.77
CA PRO A 33 6.56 -8.05 26.34
C PRO A 33 5.57 -8.73 27.30
N GLU A 34 5.68 -8.49 28.61
CA GLU A 34 4.77 -9.06 29.61
C GLU A 34 3.38 -8.42 29.51
N VAL A 35 3.33 -7.09 29.41
CA VAL A 35 2.08 -6.33 29.22
C VAL A 35 1.44 -6.71 27.90
N ARG A 36 2.20 -6.73 26.82
CA ARG A 36 1.71 -7.15 25.48
C ARG A 36 1.12 -8.56 25.50
N SER A 37 1.79 -9.52 26.15
CA SER A 37 1.26 -10.89 26.29
C SER A 37 -0.04 -10.91 27.09
N GLY A 38 -0.14 -10.11 28.15
CA GLY A 38 -1.38 -9.94 28.92
C GLY A 38 -2.51 -9.33 28.10
N LEU A 39 -2.20 -8.28 27.31
CA LEU A 39 -3.16 -7.66 26.38
C LEU A 39 -3.66 -8.64 25.32
N ILE A 40 -2.78 -9.44 24.72
CA ILE A 40 -3.17 -10.45 23.74
C ILE A 40 -4.17 -11.45 24.36
N ARG A 41 -3.91 -11.94 25.58
CA ARG A 41 -4.84 -12.83 26.29
C ARG A 41 -6.20 -12.16 26.55
N THR A 42 -6.20 -10.90 26.97
CA THR A 42 -7.44 -10.15 27.22
C THR A 42 -8.22 -9.93 25.92
N LEU A 43 -7.54 -9.50 24.86
CA LEU A 43 -8.15 -9.21 23.56
C LEU A 43 -8.58 -10.48 22.81
N ALA A 44 -8.06 -11.65 23.14
CA ALA A 44 -8.49 -12.93 22.59
C ALA A 44 -9.98 -13.22 22.82
N SER A 45 -10.57 -12.70 23.91
CA SER A 45 -12.02 -12.78 24.18
C SER A 45 -12.84 -11.74 23.37
N GLN A 46 -12.20 -10.93 22.56
CA GLN A 46 -12.79 -9.89 21.69
C GLN A 46 -13.77 -8.96 22.46
N PRO A 47 -13.35 -8.33 23.58
CA PRO A 47 -14.19 -7.33 24.23
C PRO A 47 -14.53 -6.18 23.28
N SER A 48 -15.63 -5.47 23.57
CA SER A 48 -16.14 -4.39 22.70
C SER A 48 -15.15 -3.28 22.36
N TRP A 49 -14.10 -3.11 23.15
CA TRP A 49 -13.06 -2.11 22.96
C TRP A 49 -11.87 -2.60 22.12
N THR A 50 -11.85 -3.88 21.67
CA THR A 50 -10.72 -4.49 20.93
C THR A 50 -10.37 -3.70 19.68
N SER A 51 -11.32 -3.47 18.78
CA SER A 51 -11.06 -2.77 17.52
C SER A 51 -10.55 -1.34 17.75
N GLY A 52 -11.23 -0.58 18.60
CA GLY A 52 -10.82 0.78 18.92
C GLY A 52 -9.42 0.88 19.54
N PHE A 53 -9.03 -0.09 20.38
CA PHE A 53 -7.68 -0.13 20.94
C PHE A 53 -6.63 -0.48 19.89
N VAL A 54 -6.90 -1.46 19.04
CA VAL A 54 -5.99 -1.84 17.94
C VAL A 54 -5.79 -0.68 16.98
N ASP A 55 -6.89 0.01 16.58
CA ASP A 55 -6.83 1.22 15.76
C ASP A 55 -5.99 2.32 16.43
N TYR A 56 -6.16 2.49 17.75
CA TYR A 56 -5.40 3.48 18.51
C TYR A 56 -3.90 3.16 18.53
N VAL A 57 -3.52 1.92 18.86
CA VAL A 57 -2.10 1.48 18.90
C VAL A 57 -1.44 1.65 17.55
N VAL A 58 -2.12 1.24 16.47
CA VAL A 58 -1.58 1.35 15.12
C VAL A 58 -1.56 2.78 14.62
N GLY A 59 -2.55 3.60 14.92
CA GLY A 59 -2.63 4.98 14.46
C GLY A 59 -1.84 6.00 15.29
N ARG A 60 -1.70 5.79 16.60
CA ARG A 60 -1.16 6.78 17.55
C ARG A 60 -0.08 6.26 18.48
N GLY A 61 0.13 4.95 18.58
CA GLY A 61 1.21 4.38 19.40
C GLY A 61 2.58 4.91 18.98
N THR A 62 3.56 4.93 19.89
CA THR A 62 4.89 5.49 19.63
C THR A 62 5.80 4.51 18.90
N ASP A 63 5.68 3.21 19.17
CA ASP A 63 6.55 2.15 18.64
C ASP A 63 5.84 1.26 17.61
N ALA A 64 6.25 1.38 16.34
CA ALA A 64 5.70 0.60 15.24
C ALA A 64 6.03 -0.90 15.35
N GLN A 65 7.19 -1.26 15.88
CA GLN A 65 7.59 -2.67 16.07
C GLN A 65 6.79 -3.32 17.20
N ALA A 66 6.55 -2.60 18.29
CA ALA A 66 5.70 -3.08 19.37
C ALA A 66 4.24 -3.27 18.90
N ALA A 67 3.72 -2.32 18.11
CA ALA A 67 2.40 -2.43 17.48
C ALA A 67 2.33 -3.65 16.55
N LEU A 68 3.34 -3.88 15.72
CA LEU A 68 3.43 -5.07 14.87
C LEU A 68 3.41 -6.36 15.71
N ALA A 69 4.21 -6.42 16.78
CA ALA A 69 4.27 -7.60 17.65
C ALA A 69 2.92 -7.88 18.33
N LEU A 70 2.15 -6.84 18.67
CA LEU A 70 0.76 -6.99 19.15
C LEU A 70 -0.12 -7.62 18.06
N LEU A 71 -0.10 -7.09 16.83
CA LEU A 71 -0.92 -7.61 15.72
C LEU A 71 -0.57 -9.06 15.38
N GLU A 72 0.72 -9.40 15.32
CA GLU A 72 1.16 -10.79 15.11
C GLU A 72 0.68 -11.72 16.23
N GLY A 73 0.68 -11.25 17.48
CA GLY A 73 0.15 -11.98 18.62
C GLY A 73 -1.36 -12.18 18.54
N LEU A 74 -2.12 -11.15 18.16
CA LEU A 74 -3.57 -11.22 17.97
C LEU A 74 -3.95 -12.17 16.82
N ALA A 75 -3.20 -12.15 15.72
CA ALA A 75 -3.41 -13.08 14.60
C ALA A 75 -3.23 -14.56 15.02
N ARG A 76 -2.25 -14.86 15.87
CA ARG A 76 -2.04 -16.23 16.40
C ARG A 76 -3.21 -16.73 17.25
N VAL A 77 -3.92 -15.83 17.94
CA VAL A 77 -5.11 -16.16 18.73
C VAL A 77 -6.42 -15.89 17.96
N GLN A 78 -6.30 -15.74 16.63
CA GLN A 78 -7.43 -15.60 15.69
C GLN A 78 -8.33 -14.39 15.93
N VAL A 79 -7.82 -13.30 16.49
CA VAL A 79 -8.51 -12.02 16.54
C VAL A 79 -8.46 -11.39 15.14
N PRO A 80 -9.62 -11.06 14.54
CA PRO A 80 -9.66 -10.46 13.21
C PRO A 80 -8.98 -9.09 13.19
N ILE A 81 -8.11 -8.86 12.21
CA ILE A 81 -7.47 -7.56 11.95
C ILE A 81 -8.05 -6.99 10.66
N SER A 82 -8.56 -5.76 10.72
CA SER A 82 -9.14 -5.10 9.55
C SER A 82 -8.08 -4.79 8.47
N GLU A 83 -8.52 -4.70 7.22
CA GLU A 83 -7.65 -4.30 6.09
C GLU A 83 -7.03 -2.91 6.34
N GLY A 84 -7.78 -1.97 6.91
CA GLY A 84 -7.29 -0.64 7.24
C GLY A 84 -6.17 -0.66 8.27
N VAL A 85 -6.28 -1.48 9.32
CA VAL A 85 -5.23 -1.69 10.33
C VAL A 85 -3.98 -2.31 9.69
N ASN A 86 -4.16 -3.33 8.84
CA ASN A 86 -3.07 -3.96 8.11
C ASN A 86 -2.32 -2.95 7.22
N ALA A 87 -3.04 -2.12 6.48
CA ALA A 87 -2.45 -1.08 5.64
C ALA A 87 -1.73 -0.01 6.47
N ALA A 88 -2.33 0.40 7.59
CA ALA A 88 -1.78 1.44 8.47
C ALA A 88 -0.47 1.00 9.14
N ILE A 89 -0.39 -0.24 9.66
CA ILE A 89 0.86 -0.71 10.29
C ILE A 89 1.98 -0.85 9.26
N ILE A 90 1.70 -1.35 8.05
CA ILE A 90 2.70 -1.46 6.99
C ILE A 90 3.22 -0.07 6.62
N ARG A 91 2.34 0.91 6.45
CA ARG A 91 2.71 2.31 6.17
C ARG A 91 3.60 2.90 7.27
N ARG A 92 3.25 2.66 8.53
CA ARG A 92 4.06 3.13 9.68
C ARG A 92 5.44 2.49 9.74
N LEU A 93 5.53 1.18 9.49
CA LEU A 93 6.82 0.47 9.47
C LEU A 93 7.72 1.01 8.36
N ILE A 94 7.17 1.28 7.17
CA ILE A 94 7.92 1.91 6.07
C ILE A 94 8.40 3.31 6.48
N ALA A 95 7.52 4.15 7.01
CA ALA A 95 7.85 5.50 7.46
C ALA A 95 8.91 5.53 8.59
N ALA A 96 8.94 4.49 9.44
CA ALA A 96 9.95 4.32 10.48
C ALA A 96 11.26 3.64 9.98
N GLY A 97 11.38 3.33 8.68
CA GLY A 97 12.55 2.66 8.09
C GLY A 97 12.61 1.15 8.32
N HIS A 98 11.57 0.54 8.88
CA HIS A 98 11.51 -0.89 9.15
C HIS A 98 11.01 -1.69 7.94
N LEU A 99 11.67 -1.53 6.78
CA LEU A 99 11.24 -2.06 5.50
C LEU A 99 11.07 -3.59 5.49
N GLU A 100 12.03 -4.32 6.08
CA GLU A 100 11.99 -5.79 6.14
C GLU A 100 10.83 -6.31 7.02
N SER A 101 10.51 -5.61 8.11
CA SER A 101 9.36 -5.94 8.95
C SER A 101 8.04 -5.67 8.24
N ALA A 102 7.95 -4.53 7.52
CA ALA A 102 6.80 -4.17 6.71
C ALA A 102 6.53 -5.22 5.63
N TRP A 103 7.58 -5.64 4.90
CA TRP A 103 7.45 -6.66 3.87
C TRP A 103 7.07 -8.03 4.43
N ARG A 104 7.76 -8.48 5.48
CA ARG A 104 7.47 -9.78 6.11
C ARG A 104 6.02 -9.85 6.58
N TYR A 105 5.52 -8.80 7.23
CA TYR A 105 4.12 -8.74 7.66
C TYR A 105 3.17 -8.75 6.45
N TYR A 106 3.43 -7.92 5.43
CA TYR A 106 2.64 -7.92 4.20
C TYR A 106 2.59 -9.31 3.54
N ALA A 107 3.74 -9.95 3.39
CA ALA A 107 3.82 -11.30 2.79
C ALA A 107 3.08 -12.37 3.61
N SER A 108 2.99 -12.20 4.95
CA SER A 108 2.25 -13.12 5.80
C SER A 108 0.73 -13.05 5.61
N ILE A 109 0.21 -11.88 5.23
CA ILE A 109 -1.22 -11.65 5.01
C ILE A 109 -1.63 -11.68 3.53
N ARG A 110 -0.67 -11.75 2.60
CA ARG A 110 -0.89 -11.75 1.15
C ARG A 110 -0.25 -12.96 0.49
N LYS A 111 -1.06 -13.97 0.17
CA LYS A 111 -0.57 -15.17 -0.53
C LYS A 111 0.16 -14.82 -1.82
N GLY A 112 1.32 -15.47 -2.05
CA GLY A 112 2.10 -15.33 -3.27
C GLY A 112 2.81 -13.98 -3.42
N ALA A 113 2.98 -13.21 -2.34
CA ALA A 113 3.82 -12.03 -2.37
C ALA A 113 5.29 -12.42 -2.59
N ASP A 114 5.90 -11.88 -3.65
CA ASP A 114 7.31 -12.01 -3.97
C ASP A 114 7.86 -10.61 -4.29
N ARG A 115 8.85 -10.14 -3.50
CA ARG A 115 9.39 -8.79 -3.64
C ARG A 115 10.07 -8.51 -4.98
N ARG A 116 10.41 -9.54 -5.76
CA ARG A 116 11.02 -9.38 -7.08
C ARG A 116 10.03 -8.98 -8.17
N PHE A 117 8.73 -8.99 -7.87
CA PHE A 117 7.67 -8.73 -8.84
C PHE A 117 6.73 -7.64 -8.33
N GLY A 118 6.26 -6.79 -9.25
CA GLY A 118 5.09 -5.94 -8.99
C GLY A 118 3.86 -6.80 -8.69
N ARG A 119 3.04 -6.33 -7.77
CA ARG A 119 1.85 -7.06 -7.31
C ARG A 119 0.68 -6.83 -8.26
N ASP A 120 -0.15 -7.87 -8.39
CA ASP A 120 -1.43 -7.82 -9.11
C ASP A 120 -1.33 -7.16 -10.50
N PRO A 121 -0.60 -7.76 -11.45
CA PRO A 121 -0.35 -7.15 -12.75
C PRO A 121 -1.60 -7.01 -13.63
N ARG A 122 -2.74 -7.59 -13.21
CA ARG A 122 -4.01 -7.55 -13.93
C ARG A 122 -5.10 -6.80 -13.17
N PHE A 123 -4.77 -6.05 -12.14
CA PHE A 123 -5.72 -5.23 -11.36
C PHE A 123 -6.93 -6.03 -10.85
N THR A 124 -6.72 -7.29 -10.46
CA THR A 124 -7.78 -8.21 -10.05
C THR A 124 -8.36 -7.89 -8.68
N ILE A 125 -7.68 -7.05 -7.91
CA ILE A 125 -7.97 -6.80 -6.51
C ILE A 125 -8.18 -5.29 -6.30
N ALA A 126 -9.43 -4.86 -6.28
CA ALA A 126 -9.81 -3.55 -5.76
C ALA A 126 -9.92 -3.63 -4.23
N ARG A 127 -9.30 -2.67 -3.51
CA ARG A 127 -9.32 -2.61 -2.04
C ARG A 127 -9.73 -1.22 -1.58
N ASP A 128 -10.62 -1.18 -0.58
CA ASP A 128 -11.02 0.08 0.06
C ASP A 128 -9.87 0.69 0.89
N SER A 129 -8.98 -0.14 1.38
CA SER A 129 -7.82 0.28 2.20
C SER A 129 -6.56 -0.47 1.73
N PRO A 130 -5.98 -0.08 0.58
CA PRO A 130 -4.78 -0.73 0.07
C PRO A 130 -3.56 -0.46 0.96
N ALA A 131 -2.74 -1.49 1.16
CA ALA A 131 -1.42 -1.33 1.75
C ALA A 131 -0.45 -0.70 0.72
N PRO A 132 0.67 -0.10 1.13
CA PRO A 132 1.62 0.50 0.20
C PRO A 132 2.12 -0.41 -0.93
N PHE A 133 2.20 -1.72 -0.67
CA PHE A 133 2.58 -2.72 -1.68
C PHE A 133 1.41 -3.22 -2.55
N ASP A 134 0.18 -2.80 -2.31
CA ASP A 134 -0.97 -2.97 -3.22
C ASP A 134 -1.06 -1.76 -4.16
N TRP A 135 -1.87 -1.85 -5.23
CA TRP A 135 -2.17 -0.69 -6.06
C TRP A 135 -2.95 0.35 -5.27
N MET A 136 -2.44 1.59 -5.24
CA MET A 136 -3.03 2.74 -4.57
C MET A 136 -3.44 3.78 -5.63
N PRO A 137 -4.71 3.83 -6.03
CA PRO A 137 -5.24 4.93 -6.81
C PRO A 137 -5.12 6.26 -6.04
N THR A 138 -4.89 7.37 -6.74
CA THR A 138 -4.85 8.69 -6.11
C THR A 138 -6.24 9.13 -5.65
N ASP A 139 -6.28 10.02 -4.67
CA ASP A 139 -7.48 10.74 -4.24
C ASP A 139 -7.26 12.25 -4.44
N ASP A 140 -7.09 12.66 -5.70
CA ASP A 140 -6.82 14.05 -6.08
C ASP A 140 -8.02 14.64 -6.80
N THR A 141 -8.39 15.88 -6.46
CA THR A 141 -9.55 16.57 -7.01
C THR A 141 -9.48 16.82 -8.53
N GLY A 142 -8.29 16.74 -9.12
CA GLY A 142 -8.07 16.89 -10.55
C GLY A 142 -8.16 15.60 -11.36
N ALA A 143 -8.32 14.45 -10.70
CA ALA A 143 -8.35 13.13 -11.31
C ALA A 143 -9.52 12.29 -10.79
N SER A 144 -10.14 11.53 -11.69
CA SER A 144 -11.09 10.46 -11.36
C SER A 144 -10.45 9.14 -11.72
N VAL A 145 -10.22 8.27 -10.75
CA VAL A 145 -9.51 7.01 -10.94
C VAL A 145 -10.22 5.88 -10.22
N SER A 146 -10.19 4.69 -10.81
CA SER A 146 -10.75 3.50 -10.17
C SER A 146 -10.15 2.21 -10.71
N ILE A 147 -10.14 1.17 -9.88
CA ILE A 147 -9.87 -0.21 -10.31
C ILE A 147 -11.22 -0.91 -10.38
N GLN A 148 -11.58 -1.42 -11.56
CA GLN A 148 -12.88 -2.03 -11.83
C GLN A 148 -12.70 -3.48 -12.29
N PRO A 149 -13.63 -4.39 -11.93
CA PRO A 149 -13.62 -5.75 -12.46
C PRO A 149 -13.80 -5.76 -13.99
N ALA A 150 -13.08 -6.65 -14.68
CA ALA A 150 -13.23 -6.90 -16.11
C ALA A 150 -13.25 -8.41 -16.42
N LYS A 151 -13.54 -8.78 -17.67
CA LYS A 151 -13.70 -10.18 -18.08
C LYS A 151 -12.47 -11.06 -17.79
N ASN A 152 -11.25 -10.48 -17.89
CA ASN A 152 -9.99 -11.23 -17.76
C ASN A 152 -9.09 -10.62 -16.65
N GLY A 153 -9.67 -10.16 -15.56
CA GLY A 153 -8.95 -9.50 -14.47
C GLY A 153 -9.66 -8.24 -14.01
N GLY A 154 -8.96 -7.13 -13.96
CA GLY A 154 -9.49 -5.81 -13.72
C GLY A 154 -8.92 -4.80 -14.70
N ILE A 155 -9.42 -3.59 -14.59
CA ILE A 155 -8.97 -2.43 -15.37
C ILE A 155 -8.77 -1.28 -14.41
N PHE A 156 -7.61 -0.64 -14.47
CA PHE A 156 -7.42 0.69 -13.90
C PHE A 156 -7.92 1.71 -14.92
N ASP A 157 -8.98 2.42 -14.57
CA ASP A 157 -9.62 3.46 -15.38
C ASP A 157 -9.29 4.84 -14.81
N PHE A 158 -8.98 5.81 -15.67
CA PHE A 158 -8.68 7.17 -15.23
C PHE A 158 -9.15 8.23 -16.22
N ALA A 159 -9.54 9.38 -15.66
CA ALA A 159 -9.78 10.62 -16.39
C ALA A 159 -9.26 11.80 -15.57
N THR A 160 -8.62 12.77 -16.23
CA THR A 160 -8.05 13.95 -15.55
C THR A 160 -8.56 15.24 -16.17
N SER A 161 -8.58 16.32 -15.38
CA SER A 161 -8.76 17.63 -15.92
C SER A 161 -7.57 18.05 -16.80
N PRO A 162 -7.73 18.99 -17.75
CA PRO A 162 -6.63 19.43 -18.63
C PRO A 162 -5.40 19.95 -17.90
N SER A 163 -5.59 20.63 -16.78
CA SER A 163 -4.49 21.20 -15.98
C SER A 163 -3.84 20.20 -15.02
N PHE A 164 -4.39 19.00 -14.89
CA PHE A 164 -3.88 18.00 -13.93
C PHE A 164 -2.53 17.44 -14.39
N GLY A 165 -1.56 17.47 -13.48
CA GLY A 165 -0.28 16.78 -13.62
C GLY A 165 0.09 16.17 -12.28
N GLY A 166 0.18 14.85 -12.21
CA GLY A 166 0.46 14.17 -10.95
C GLY A 166 0.28 12.65 -11.03
N ILE A 167 0.42 12.02 -9.89
CA ILE A 167 0.31 10.56 -9.77
C ILE A 167 -1.16 10.14 -9.84
N LEU A 168 -1.46 9.18 -10.70
CA LEU A 168 -2.79 8.56 -10.84
C LEU A 168 -2.89 7.25 -10.06
N LEU A 169 -1.80 6.49 -10.05
CA LEU A 169 -1.72 5.17 -9.45
C LEU A 169 -0.30 4.92 -8.98
N GLN A 170 -0.12 4.29 -7.84
CA GLN A 170 1.22 3.93 -7.36
C GLN A 170 1.23 2.61 -6.62
N GLN A 171 2.43 2.03 -6.51
CA GLN A 171 2.69 0.81 -5.75
C GLN A 171 4.13 0.86 -5.23
N ASP A 172 4.31 0.71 -3.92
CA ASP A 172 5.64 0.61 -3.33
C ASP A 172 6.25 -0.76 -3.60
N GLN A 173 7.57 -0.79 -3.74
CA GLN A 173 8.37 -1.96 -4.06
C GLN A 173 9.55 -2.07 -3.10
N LEU A 174 10.01 -3.28 -2.84
CA LEU A 174 11.29 -3.57 -2.17
C LEU A 174 12.14 -4.50 -3.05
N LEU A 175 12.39 -4.06 -4.27
CA LEU A 175 13.14 -4.82 -5.26
C LEU A 175 14.62 -4.93 -4.82
N PRO A 176 15.23 -6.13 -4.87
CA PRO A 176 16.68 -6.25 -4.81
C PRO A 176 17.38 -5.45 -5.93
N ALA A 177 18.63 -5.06 -5.68
CA ALA A 177 19.45 -4.45 -6.73
C ALA A 177 19.51 -5.37 -7.96
N GLY A 178 19.34 -4.80 -9.16
CA GLY A 178 19.28 -5.58 -10.39
C GLY A 178 18.57 -4.88 -11.54
N ARG A 179 18.36 -5.62 -12.62
CA ARG A 179 17.67 -5.16 -13.82
C ARG A 179 16.25 -5.71 -13.85
N TYR A 180 15.28 -4.85 -14.16
CA TYR A 180 13.87 -5.19 -14.22
C TYR A 180 13.25 -4.67 -15.51
N ALA A 181 12.22 -5.36 -15.99
CA ALA A 181 11.37 -4.90 -17.07
C ALA A 181 10.03 -4.47 -16.52
N VAL A 182 9.56 -3.29 -16.94
CA VAL A 182 8.17 -2.86 -16.86
C VAL A 182 7.53 -3.15 -18.20
N ALA A 183 6.42 -3.86 -18.25
CA ALA A 183 5.67 -4.13 -19.48
C ALA A 183 4.18 -4.04 -19.19
N GLY A 184 3.43 -3.41 -20.09
CA GLY A 184 2.02 -3.20 -19.87
C GLY A 184 1.24 -3.04 -21.17
N HIS A 185 -0.08 -2.90 -20.98
CA HIS A 185 -1.02 -2.65 -22.05
C HIS A 185 -2.02 -1.56 -21.64
N SER A 186 -2.30 -0.66 -22.57
CA SER A 186 -3.21 0.48 -22.40
C SER A 186 -4.32 0.46 -23.44
N ILE A 187 -5.46 1.07 -23.08
CA ILE A 187 -6.66 1.16 -23.94
C ILE A 187 -7.11 2.62 -23.92
N GLY A 188 -7.35 3.18 -25.12
CA GLY A 188 -7.93 4.51 -25.29
C GLY A 188 -7.04 5.69 -24.90
N ILE A 189 -5.73 5.48 -24.81
CA ILE A 189 -4.74 6.53 -24.53
C ILE A 189 -4.14 6.99 -25.87
N ASP A 190 -4.68 8.05 -26.47
CA ASP A 190 -4.28 8.55 -27.79
C ASP A 190 -4.00 10.07 -27.81
N GLN A 191 -3.48 10.59 -26.70
CA GLN A 191 -3.10 11.99 -26.58
C GLN A 191 -1.82 12.33 -27.38
N PRO A 192 -1.55 13.62 -27.64
CA PRO A 192 -0.26 14.05 -28.15
C PRO A 192 0.89 13.64 -27.22
N ASP A 193 2.08 13.39 -27.78
CA ASP A 193 3.25 12.89 -27.04
C ASP A 193 3.60 13.69 -25.79
N VAL A 194 3.42 15.01 -25.84
CA VAL A 194 3.68 15.91 -24.69
C VAL A 194 2.74 15.69 -23.52
N SER A 195 1.56 15.10 -23.77
CA SER A 195 0.51 14.85 -22.77
C SER A 195 0.31 13.36 -22.48
N LEU A 196 1.08 12.48 -23.14
CA LEU A 196 1.02 11.05 -22.82
C LEU A 196 1.45 10.81 -21.37
N PRO A 197 0.69 10.04 -20.59
CA PRO A 197 1.13 9.59 -19.28
C PRO A 197 2.34 8.68 -19.39
N TYR A 198 3.05 8.53 -18.30
CA TYR A 198 4.24 7.67 -18.23
C TYR A 198 4.33 6.93 -16.91
N TRP A 199 4.98 5.79 -16.96
CA TRP A 199 5.38 5.07 -15.76
C TRP A 199 6.74 5.58 -15.29
N GLU A 200 6.84 5.84 -14.00
CA GLU A 200 8.08 6.23 -13.34
C GLU A 200 8.39 5.26 -12.20
N VAL A 201 9.65 4.89 -12.07
CA VAL A 201 10.16 4.21 -10.88
C VAL A 201 11.12 5.16 -10.18
N THR A 202 10.81 5.49 -8.93
CA THR A 202 11.65 6.32 -8.08
C THR A 202 12.21 5.53 -6.92
N CYS A 203 13.42 5.85 -6.47
CA CYS A 203 13.97 5.35 -5.22
C CYS A 203 13.33 6.07 -4.04
N GLY A 204 13.33 5.47 -2.84
CA GLY A 204 12.78 6.07 -1.63
C GLY A 204 13.43 7.40 -1.21
N ASP A 205 14.61 7.73 -1.76
CA ASP A 205 15.26 9.05 -1.62
C ASP A 205 14.80 10.09 -2.64
N GLY A 206 13.83 9.75 -3.50
CA GLY A 206 13.25 10.61 -4.53
C GLY A 206 13.99 10.61 -5.88
N ARG A 207 15.11 9.88 -6.02
CA ARG A 207 15.80 9.76 -7.32
C ARG A 207 14.95 8.97 -8.31
N SER A 208 14.74 9.52 -9.52
CA SER A 208 14.13 8.80 -10.64
C SER A 208 15.12 7.75 -11.17
N LEU A 209 14.69 6.49 -11.19
CA LEU A 209 15.47 5.36 -11.70
C LEU A 209 15.17 5.09 -13.18
N ALA A 210 13.91 5.25 -13.57
CA ALA A 210 13.48 5.05 -14.94
C ALA A 210 12.16 5.76 -15.21
N ARG A 211 11.97 6.18 -16.47
CA ARG A 211 10.69 6.62 -17.03
C ARG A 211 10.39 5.85 -18.30
N SER A 212 9.18 5.33 -18.40
CA SER A 212 8.69 4.59 -19.56
C SER A 212 7.41 5.26 -20.04
N SER A 213 7.46 5.96 -21.18
CA SER A 213 6.27 6.54 -21.78
C SER A 213 5.31 5.44 -22.20
N ILE A 214 4.01 5.68 -21.99
CA ILE A 214 2.96 4.86 -22.59
C ILE A 214 2.91 5.26 -24.07
N THR A 215 2.92 4.27 -24.96
CA THR A 215 2.66 4.48 -26.39
C THR A 215 1.18 4.75 -26.61
N ARG A 216 0.81 5.46 -27.68
CA ARG A 216 -0.60 5.59 -28.04
C ARG A 216 -1.25 4.23 -28.20
N SER A 217 -2.46 4.07 -27.68
CA SER A 217 -3.16 2.79 -27.73
C SER A 217 -3.50 2.38 -29.17
N SER A 218 -3.63 3.33 -30.08
CA SER A 218 -3.77 3.10 -31.54
C SER A 218 -2.48 2.61 -32.21
N GLU A 219 -1.33 2.79 -31.55
CA GLU A 219 -0.02 2.34 -32.02
C GLU A 219 0.43 1.09 -31.24
N GLY A 220 1.03 0.11 -31.90
CA GLY A 220 1.56 -1.10 -31.25
C GLY A 220 0.54 -1.92 -30.45
N ASN A 221 -0.75 -1.80 -30.77
CA ASN A 221 -1.86 -2.40 -30.04
C ASN A 221 -1.85 -2.05 -28.53
N GLY A 222 -1.47 -0.84 -28.17
CA GLY A 222 -1.42 -0.39 -26.78
C GLY A 222 -0.32 -0.97 -25.91
N ASN A 223 0.56 -1.81 -26.46
CA ASN A 223 1.65 -2.39 -25.68
C ASN A 223 2.78 -1.38 -25.46
N PHE A 224 3.29 -1.34 -24.24
CA PHE A 224 4.45 -0.55 -23.87
C PHE A 224 5.42 -1.34 -22.99
N SER A 225 6.68 -0.96 -23.00
CA SER A 225 7.71 -1.58 -22.16
C SER A 225 8.83 -0.60 -21.83
N GLY A 226 9.52 -0.88 -20.73
CA GLY A 226 10.67 -0.12 -20.28
C GLY A 226 11.61 -0.97 -19.45
N LEU A 227 12.84 -0.48 -19.29
CA LEU A 227 13.87 -1.10 -18.46
C LEU A 227 14.14 -0.24 -17.23
N VAL A 228 14.24 -0.89 -16.08
CA VAL A 228 14.58 -0.27 -14.80
C VAL A 228 15.84 -0.91 -14.26
N VAL A 229 16.79 -0.10 -13.81
CA VAL A 229 17.96 -0.55 -13.07
C VAL A 229 17.83 -0.07 -11.64
N VAL A 230 17.68 -1.01 -10.72
CA VAL A 230 17.68 -0.73 -9.28
C VAL A 230 19.13 -0.84 -8.79
N PRO A 231 19.74 0.28 -8.35
CA PRO A 231 21.11 0.26 -7.85
C PRO A 231 21.19 -0.26 -6.42
N GLU A 232 22.39 -0.66 -6.00
CA GLU A 232 22.69 -0.78 -4.57
C GLU A 232 22.44 0.55 -3.85
N GLY A 233 21.97 0.49 -2.59
CA GLY A 233 21.63 1.70 -1.84
C GLY A 233 20.25 2.30 -2.15
N CYS A 234 19.41 1.58 -2.90
CA CYS A 234 18.01 1.93 -3.12
C CYS A 234 17.09 0.83 -2.53
N PRO A 235 16.88 0.82 -1.19
CA PRO A 235 16.19 -0.28 -0.52
C PRO A 235 14.68 -0.30 -0.75
N SER A 236 14.10 0.80 -1.18
CA SER A 236 12.67 0.92 -1.52
C SER A 236 12.51 1.71 -2.80
N GLN A 237 11.49 1.37 -3.58
CA GLN A 237 11.13 2.04 -4.81
C GLN A 237 9.62 2.28 -4.83
N THR A 238 9.18 3.29 -5.59
CA THR A 238 7.77 3.51 -5.90
C THR A 238 7.59 3.47 -7.41
N LEU A 239 6.70 2.60 -7.87
CA LEU A 239 6.25 2.54 -9.25
C LEU A 239 4.99 3.37 -9.38
N SER A 240 5.00 4.42 -10.21
CA SER A 240 3.90 5.38 -10.35
C SER A 240 3.48 5.55 -11.80
N LEU A 241 2.18 5.61 -12.05
CA LEU A 241 1.61 6.16 -13.29
C LEU A 241 1.42 7.66 -13.08
N VAL A 242 2.04 8.45 -13.94
CA VAL A 242 2.03 9.92 -13.85
C VAL A 242 1.32 10.52 -15.06
N ALA A 243 0.28 11.32 -14.81
CA ALA A 243 -0.36 12.12 -15.84
C ALA A 243 0.43 13.39 -16.08
N ARG A 244 0.35 13.90 -17.33
CA ARG A 244 0.84 15.23 -17.73
C ARG A 244 -0.33 16.11 -18.08
N PRO A 245 -0.22 17.44 -17.83
CA PRO A 245 -1.21 18.38 -18.32
C PRO A 245 -1.44 18.25 -19.84
N SER A 246 -2.66 18.49 -20.27
CA SER A 246 -3.08 18.38 -21.65
C SER A 246 -3.72 19.67 -22.14
N ASN A 247 -3.51 20.01 -23.41
CA ASN A 247 -4.23 21.11 -24.05
C ASN A 247 -5.61 20.69 -24.59
N ALA A 248 -5.96 19.42 -24.48
CA ALA A 248 -7.27 18.92 -24.87
C ALA A 248 -8.33 19.32 -23.84
N ILE A 249 -9.48 19.82 -24.28
CA ILE A 249 -10.59 20.26 -23.43
C ILE A 249 -11.05 19.15 -22.47
N GLY A 250 -11.01 17.90 -22.90
CA GLY A 250 -11.39 16.71 -22.10
C GLY A 250 -10.28 16.19 -21.18
N GLY A 251 -9.13 16.82 -21.12
CA GLY A 251 -7.98 16.33 -20.34
C GLY A 251 -7.36 15.05 -20.91
N VAL A 252 -6.84 14.21 -20.03
CA VAL A 252 -6.27 12.90 -20.36
C VAL A 252 -7.15 11.81 -19.77
N GLN A 253 -7.51 10.80 -20.59
CA GLN A 253 -8.29 9.66 -20.14
C GLN A 253 -7.76 8.37 -20.77
N GLY A 254 -8.04 7.25 -20.14
CA GLY A 254 -7.68 5.94 -20.65
C GLY A 254 -7.73 4.84 -19.60
N GLN A 255 -7.30 3.68 -20.01
CA GLN A 255 -7.35 2.48 -19.18
C GLN A 255 -6.04 1.71 -19.27
N ILE A 256 -5.69 1.02 -18.19
CA ILE A 256 -4.59 0.05 -18.12
C ILE A 256 -5.19 -1.28 -17.64
N ASP A 257 -5.08 -2.32 -18.41
CA ASP A 257 -5.59 -3.67 -18.06
C ASP A 257 -4.46 -4.64 -17.69
N TYR A 258 -3.22 -4.24 -17.95
CA TYR A 258 -2.05 -5.03 -17.60
C TYR A 258 -0.84 -4.16 -17.31
N LEU A 259 -0.15 -4.44 -16.19
CA LEU A 259 1.18 -3.91 -15.88
C LEU A 259 1.98 -4.90 -15.05
N ALA A 260 3.07 -5.39 -15.59
CA ALA A 260 4.02 -6.24 -14.89
C ALA A 260 5.37 -5.54 -14.68
N LEU A 261 5.87 -5.61 -13.45
CA LEU A 261 7.26 -5.32 -13.10
C LEU A 261 7.91 -6.64 -12.68
N ARG A 262 8.97 -7.05 -13.39
CA ARG A 262 9.60 -8.37 -13.20
C ARG A 262 11.10 -8.31 -13.45
N PRO A 263 11.90 -9.23 -12.89
CA PRO A 263 13.31 -9.34 -13.21
C PRO A 263 13.53 -9.45 -14.72
N PHE A 264 14.52 -8.71 -15.23
CA PHE A 264 14.91 -8.80 -16.63
C PHE A 264 15.76 -10.06 -16.82
N ALA A 265 15.21 -11.06 -17.49
CA ALA A 265 15.99 -12.24 -17.87
C ALA A 265 16.95 -11.87 -19.01
N ASN A 266 18.25 -12.02 -18.81
CA ASN A 266 19.17 -12.03 -19.93
C ASN A 266 18.87 -13.31 -20.74
N GLN A 267 18.45 -13.14 -21.98
CA GLN A 267 18.38 -14.25 -22.94
C GLN A 267 19.79 -14.69 -23.32
#